data_88af996d491164fe45fe9369d37cef0d
#
_entry.id   88af996d491164fe45fe9369d37cef0d
#
_cell.length_a   1.000
_cell.length_b   1.000
_cell.length_c   1.000
_cell.angle_alpha   90.00
_cell.angle_beta   90.00
_cell.angle_gamma   90.00
#
_symmetry.space_group_name_H-M   'P 1'
#
loop_
_entity.id
_entity.type
_entity.pdbx_description
1 polymer ?
#
loop_
_entity_poly.entity_id
_entity_poly.type
_entity_poly.pdbx_seq_one_letter_code
_entity_poly.pdbx_strand_id
1 'polypeptide(L)'
;MSDNQQIVLVAGGGIGGLAAALALVRCGYRVRVFEQAPEIGEIGAGMQLGPNAFHALDALGIGDRARARAVFTDCMVMHDAVDGSEVGRILTDEAFRQRFGNPYAVIHRADVHTTLLEGAKASGAVEFQTHTRIERIEQDDAGVTAIDQRGEPYRGTALIGAEGVRSVVRAQYVNDPVRVTGHVVYRAVVDKADFPQALRWNAASLWAGPKCHLVHYPLRGGEQYNVVVTFHSRQQEEWGVTEGSREEVESYFQGIVPVARQLIELPKSWKRWATADREPIGTWTFGRATLLGDAAHPTTQYMAQGACMALEDAVTLGESLRAHGGDWGHALALYQRSRVARTARIVLSGREMGRLYHAEGVERLVRNELWKGRSQARFHDALEWLYGWNVDNCLAPY
;
A
#
# COMPACT_ATOMS: atom_id res chain seq x y z
N MET A 1 26.62 10.68 -30.80
CA MET A 1 25.70 11.00 -29.70
C MET A 1 26.11 10.08 -28.57
N SER A 2 26.66 10.62 -27.49
CA SER A 2 27.29 9.83 -26.42
C SER A 2 26.25 9.00 -25.69
N ASP A 3 26.47 7.70 -25.64
CA ASP A 3 25.71 6.66 -24.98
C ASP A 3 25.82 6.74 -23.42
N ASN A 4 25.83 7.95 -22.88
CA ASN A 4 25.99 8.25 -21.47
C ASN A 4 24.64 8.55 -20.81
N GLN A 5 23.65 7.74 -21.13
CA GLN A 5 22.35 7.84 -20.48
C GLN A 5 22.50 7.39 -19.02
N GLN A 6 22.27 8.30 -18.08
CA GLN A 6 22.42 8.05 -16.65
C GLN A 6 21.48 6.92 -16.19
N ILE A 7 22.06 5.89 -15.58
CA ILE A 7 21.33 4.75 -15.02
C ILE A 7 21.00 5.03 -13.57
N VAL A 8 19.72 4.89 -13.20
CA VAL A 8 19.25 4.92 -11.80
C VAL A 8 18.98 3.50 -11.34
N LEU A 9 19.44 3.17 -10.15
CA LEU A 9 19.26 1.86 -9.55
C LEU A 9 18.00 1.85 -8.66
N VAL A 10 17.21 0.80 -8.75
CA VAL A 10 16.05 0.56 -7.90
C VAL A 10 16.19 -0.80 -7.25
N ALA A 11 16.32 -0.84 -5.94
CA ALA A 11 16.34 -2.07 -5.17
C ALA A 11 14.90 -2.45 -4.76
N GLY A 12 14.38 -3.57 -5.31
CA GLY A 12 13.05 -4.09 -5.10
C GLY A 12 12.12 -3.91 -6.32
N GLY A 13 11.57 -5.03 -6.81
CA GLY A 13 10.64 -5.12 -7.94
C GLY A 13 9.15 -5.13 -7.54
N GLY A 14 8.81 -4.69 -6.32
CA GLY A 14 7.43 -4.54 -5.86
C GLY A 14 6.71 -3.31 -6.46
N ILE A 15 5.49 -3.05 -6.01
CA ILE A 15 4.65 -1.92 -6.47
C ILE A 15 5.42 -0.58 -6.42
N GLY A 16 6.07 -0.28 -5.29
CA GLY A 16 6.83 0.96 -5.14
C GLY A 16 8.02 1.08 -6.07
N GLY A 17 8.82 0.01 -6.22
CA GLY A 17 9.98 0.01 -7.09
C GLY A 17 9.62 0.11 -8.57
N LEU A 18 8.58 -0.59 -9.02
CA LEU A 18 8.07 -0.49 -10.40
C LEU A 18 7.48 0.90 -10.69
N ALA A 19 6.77 1.48 -9.72
CA ALA A 19 6.25 2.85 -9.84
C ALA A 19 7.39 3.87 -9.91
N ALA A 20 8.43 3.72 -9.07
CA ALA A 20 9.63 4.56 -9.13
C ALA A 20 10.34 4.43 -10.49
N ALA A 21 10.47 3.20 -11.01
CA ALA A 21 11.07 2.98 -12.32
C ALA A 21 10.30 3.72 -13.43
N LEU A 22 8.96 3.66 -13.42
CA LEU A 22 8.12 4.39 -14.37
C LEU A 22 8.30 5.92 -14.25
N ALA A 23 8.29 6.45 -13.03
CA ALA A 23 8.49 7.87 -12.78
C ALA A 23 9.85 8.36 -13.29
N LEU A 24 10.91 7.59 -13.05
CA LEU A 24 12.27 7.88 -13.49
C LEU A 24 12.42 7.82 -15.01
N VAL A 25 11.81 6.83 -15.65
CA VAL A 25 11.78 6.73 -17.13
C VAL A 25 11.09 7.96 -17.73
N ARG A 26 10.01 8.44 -17.15
CA ARG A 26 9.30 9.66 -17.59
C ARG A 26 10.13 10.95 -17.37
N CYS A 27 11.18 10.88 -16.54
CA CYS A 27 12.19 11.94 -16.39
C CYS A 27 13.40 11.75 -17.34
N GLY A 28 13.38 10.75 -18.22
CA GLY A 28 14.43 10.51 -19.23
C GLY A 28 15.58 9.62 -18.76
N TYR A 29 15.48 9.00 -17.59
CA TYR A 29 16.52 8.09 -17.09
C TYR A 29 16.35 6.67 -17.64
N ARG A 30 17.45 5.94 -17.75
CA ARG A 30 17.43 4.47 -17.79
C ARG A 30 17.41 3.95 -16.37
N VAL A 31 16.69 2.84 -16.15
CA VAL A 31 16.52 2.29 -14.81
C VAL A 31 16.95 0.82 -14.79
N ARG A 32 17.65 0.41 -13.75
CA ARG A 32 17.87 -1.00 -13.45
C ARG A 32 17.17 -1.37 -12.15
N VAL A 33 16.23 -2.29 -12.24
CA VAL A 33 15.45 -2.82 -11.12
C VAL A 33 16.03 -4.15 -10.69
N PHE A 34 16.39 -4.26 -9.42
CA PHE A 34 16.86 -5.50 -8.80
C PHE A 34 15.72 -6.17 -8.04
N GLU A 35 15.54 -7.46 -8.25
CA GLU A 35 14.55 -8.28 -7.54
C GLU A 35 15.21 -9.57 -7.04
N GLN A 36 15.04 -9.85 -5.75
CA GLN A 36 15.62 -11.06 -5.13
C GLN A 36 14.94 -12.35 -5.58
N ALA A 37 13.65 -12.29 -5.92
CA ALA A 37 12.90 -13.43 -6.42
C ALA A 37 13.34 -13.83 -7.84
N PRO A 38 13.11 -15.10 -8.23
CA PRO A 38 13.41 -15.56 -9.58
C PRO A 38 12.59 -14.89 -10.68
N GLU A 39 11.41 -14.41 -10.32
CA GLU A 39 10.50 -13.72 -11.22
C GLU A 39 9.95 -12.46 -10.54
N ILE A 40 9.70 -11.43 -11.35
CA ILE A 40 9.00 -10.24 -10.86
C ILE A 40 7.52 -10.56 -10.86
N GLY A 41 6.99 -10.79 -9.68
CA GLY A 41 5.60 -11.16 -9.47
C GLY A 41 5.11 -10.77 -8.08
N GLU A 42 3.81 -10.88 -7.88
CA GLU A 42 3.18 -10.57 -6.60
C GLU A 42 2.19 -11.67 -6.23
N ILE A 43 2.29 -12.18 -5.01
CA ILE A 43 1.29 -13.09 -4.46
C ILE A 43 0.15 -12.24 -3.92
N GLY A 44 -1.06 -12.40 -4.49
CA GLY A 44 -2.10 -11.44 -4.32
C GLY A 44 -3.31 -11.86 -3.54
N ALA A 45 -3.75 -10.96 -2.70
CA ALA A 45 -5.11 -10.79 -2.23
C ALA A 45 -5.65 -9.45 -2.76
N GLY A 46 -6.86 -9.09 -2.42
CA GLY A 46 -7.41 -7.80 -2.77
C GLY A 46 -6.70 -6.66 -2.05
N MET A 47 -6.75 -5.49 -2.67
CA MET A 47 -6.34 -4.21 -2.10
C MET A 47 -7.32 -3.11 -2.49
N GLN A 48 -7.25 -2.00 -1.79
CA GLN A 48 -8.09 -0.84 -2.01
C GLN A 48 -7.25 0.29 -2.57
N LEU A 49 -7.78 1.03 -3.54
CA LEU A 49 -7.15 2.19 -4.17
C LEU A 49 -8.06 3.41 -3.97
N GLY A 50 -7.56 4.39 -3.24
CA GLY A 50 -8.22 5.69 -3.11
C GLY A 50 -8.00 6.58 -4.34
N PRO A 51 -8.70 7.72 -4.43
CA PRO A 51 -8.49 8.73 -5.47
C PRO A 51 -7.03 9.15 -5.63
N ASN A 52 -6.31 9.31 -4.55
CA ASN A 52 -4.88 9.63 -4.52
C ASN A 52 -4.02 8.61 -5.29
N ALA A 53 -4.33 7.32 -5.18
CA ALA A 53 -3.63 6.29 -5.94
C ALA A 53 -3.91 6.39 -7.45
N PHE A 54 -5.15 6.70 -7.85
CA PHE A 54 -5.47 6.90 -9.27
C PHE A 54 -4.82 8.16 -9.84
N HIS A 55 -4.74 9.25 -9.09
CA HIS A 55 -3.94 10.41 -9.49
C HIS A 55 -2.48 10.04 -9.75
N ALA A 56 -1.89 9.21 -8.90
CA ALA A 56 -0.53 8.73 -9.11
C ALA A 56 -0.41 7.81 -10.34
N LEU A 57 -1.34 6.87 -10.52
CA LEU A 57 -1.37 5.96 -11.68
C LEU A 57 -1.54 6.72 -13.00
N ASP A 58 -2.35 7.78 -13.01
CA ASP A 58 -2.53 8.67 -14.16
C ASP A 58 -1.22 9.40 -14.50
N ALA A 59 -0.55 9.96 -13.49
CA ALA A 59 0.74 10.61 -13.66
C ALA A 59 1.82 9.66 -14.18
N LEU A 60 1.76 8.38 -13.77
CA LEU A 60 2.64 7.32 -14.29
C LEU A 60 2.27 6.83 -15.70
N GLY A 61 1.12 7.26 -16.24
CA GLY A 61 0.65 6.92 -17.59
C GLY A 61 0.04 5.53 -17.73
N ILE A 62 -0.41 4.95 -16.61
CA ILE A 62 -0.99 3.60 -16.56
C ILE A 62 -2.39 3.57 -15.90
N GLY A 63 -2.97 4.73 -15.62
CA GLY A 63 -4.24 4.84 -14.91
C GLY A 63 -5.40 4.09 -15.60
N ASP A 64 -5.53 4.21 -16.92
CA ASP A 64 -6.60 3.52 -17.69
C ASP A 64 -6.46 1.98 -17.62
N ARG A 65 -5.23 1.47 -17.67
CA ARG A 65 -4.97 0.03 -17.53
C ARG A 65 -5.34 -0.47 -16.14
N ALA A 66 -5.07 0.33 -15.11
CA ALA A 66 -5.46 0.00 -13.74
C ALA A 66 -6.99 0.04 -13.57
N ARG A 67 -7.66 1.06 -14.12
CA ARG A 67 -9.14 1.18 -14.09
C ARG A 67 -9.81 0.00 -14.78
N ALA A 68 -9.28 -0.48 -15.89
CA ALA A 68 -9.83 -1.64 -16.62
C ALA A 68 -9.81 -2.95 -15.79
N ARG A 69 -8.96 -3.03 -14.76
CA ARG A 69 -8.82 -4.20 -13.88
C ARG A 69 -9.47 -4.00 -12.50
N ALA A 70 -9.87 -2.78 -12.18
CA ALA A 70 -10.45 -2.39 -10.90
C ALA A 70 -11.97 -2.64 -10.86
N VAL A 71 -12.49 -2.78 -9.66
CA VAL A 71 -13.94 -2.75 -9.38
C VAL A 71 -14.22 -1.46 -8.62
N PHE A 72 -15.05 -0.60 -9.21
CA PHE A 72 -15.52 0.62 -8.57
C PHE A 72 -16.69 0.28 -7.65
N THR A 73 -16.50 0.52 -6.36
CA THR A 73 -17.53 0.24 -5.36
C THR A 73 -18.54 1.37 -5.29
N ASP A 74 -19.76 1.06 -4.85
CA ASP A 74 -20.82 2.05 -4.63
C ASP A 74 -20.63 2.79 -3.30
N CYS A 75 -19.97 2.13 -2.34
CA CYS A 75 -19.67 2.72 -1.03
C CYS A 75 -18.52 2.00 -0.30
N MET A 76 -18.02 2.67 0.73
CA MET A 76 -17.30 2.08 1.87
C MET A 76 -18.29 2.03 3.04
N VAL A 77 -18.48 0.87 3.67
CA VAL A 77 -19.44 0.71 4.76
C VAL A 77 -18.81 -0.01 5.94
N MET A 78 -19.09 0.48 7.14
CA MET A 78 -18.70 -0.17 8.38
C MET A 78 -19.96 -0.64 9.13
N HIS A 79 -19.93 -1.91 9.51
CA HIS A 79 -20.91 -2.54 10.38
C HIS A 79 -20.29 -2.87 11.73
N ASP A 80 -21.09 -2.87 12.75
CA ASP A 80 -20.74 -3.47 14.02
C ASP A 80 -20.87 -4.99 13.93
N ALA A 81 -19.78 -5.71 14.18
CA ALA A 81 -19.80 -7.17 14.06
C ALA A 81 -20.57 -7.88 15.17
N VAL A 82 -20.91 -7.19 16.28
CA VAL A 82 -21.61 -7.77 17.42
C VAL A 82 -23.13 -7.79 17.24
N ASP A 83 -23.71 -6.67 16.73
CA ASP A 83 -25.17 -6.55 16.56
C ASP A 83 -25.60 -6.39 15.10
N GLY A 84 -24.66 -6.27 14.16
CA GLY A 84 -24.92 -6.16 12.73
C GLY A 84 -25.37 -4.75 12.27
N SER A 85 -25.46 -3.78 13.18
CA SER A 85 -25.89 -2.43 12.83
C SER A 85 -24.87 -1.72 11.93
N GLU A 86 -25.37 -0.88 11.01
CA GLU A 86 -24.52 0.00 10.22
C GLU A 86 -24.02 1.15 11.09
N VAL A 87 -22.71 1.28 11.19
CA VAL A 87 -22.02 2.32 11.96
C VAL A 87 -21.80 3.58 11.11
N GLY A 88 -21.49 3.40 9.84
CA GLY A 88 -21.27 4.51 8.92
C GLY A 88 -21.09 4.05 7.48
N ARG A 89 -21.48 4.92 6.55
CA ARG A 89 -21.39 4.67 5.11
C ARG A 89 -20.90 5.90 4.38
N ILE A 90 -19.91 5.71 3.54
CA ILE A 90 -19.37 6.73 2.65
C ILE A 90 -19.71 6.32 1.22
N LEU A 91 -20.55 7.09 0.55
CA LEU A 91 -20.88 6.85 -0.85
C LEU A 91 -19.67 7.21 -1.72
N THR A 92 -19.36 6.36 -2.69
CA THR A 92 -18.28 6.59 -3.66
C THR A 92 -18.87 6.96 -5.02
N ASP A 93 -19.93 7.74 -4.96
CA ASP A 93 -20.76 8.22 -6.05
C ASP A 93 -20.11 9.37 -6.85
N GLU A 94 -20.90 10.03 -7.68
CA GLU A 94 -20.42 11.15 -8.49
C GLU A 94 -19.98 12.35 -7.65
N ALA A 95 -20.64 12.64 -6.52
CA ALA A 95 -20.23 13.72 -5.61
C ALA A 95 -18.84 13.45 -4.99
N PHE A 96 -18.57 12.17 -4.65
CA PHE A 96 -17.26 11.74 -4.20
C PHE A 96 -16.18 11.93 -5.29
N ARG A 97 -16.49 11.51 -6.53
CA ARG A 97 -15.56 11.65 -7.67
C ARG A 97 -15.27 13.11 -8.00
N GLN A 98 -16.29 13.97 -7.96
CA GLN A 98 -16.12 15.41 -8.17
C GLN A 98 -15.27 16.04 -7.08
N ARG A 99 -15.44 15.63 -5.81
CA ARG A 99 -14.66 16.16 -4.68
C ARG A 99 -13.19 15.80 -4.77
N PHE A 100 -12.86 14.56 -5.11
CA PHE A 100 -11.49 14.03 -5.06
C PHE A 100 -10.85 13.86 -6.45
N GLY A 101 -11.54 14.16 -7.53
CA GLY A 101 -11.05 14.10 -8.91
C GLY A 101 -10.88 12.69 -9.49
N ASN A 102 -11.05 11.64 -8.67
CA ASN A 102 -10.88 10.24 -9.05
C ASN A 102 -11.82 9.34 -8.23
N PRO A 103 -12.14 8.13 -8.71
CA PRO A 103 -12.97 7.17 -8.00
C PRO A 103 -12.22 6.47 -6.86
N TYR A 104 -12.98 5.80 -6.00
CA TYR A 104 -12.47 4.76 -5.10
C TYR A 104 -12.72 3.38 -5.72
N ALA A 105 -11.76 2.48 -5.60
CA ALA A 105 -11.88 1.15 -6.15
C ALA A 105 -11.21 0.07 -5.28
N VAL A 106 -11.57 -1.17 -5.58
CA VAL A 106 -10.89 -2.36 -5.09
C VAL A 106 -10.32 -3.13 -6.29
N ILE A 107 -9.18 -3.76 -6.10
CA ILE A 107 -8.45 -4.43 -7.17
C ILE A 107 -7.66 -5.61 -6.62
N HIS A 108 -7.37 -6.61 -7.44
CA HIS A 108 -6.42 -7.65 -7.06
C HIS A 108 -4.99 -7.10 -7.07
N ARG A 109 -4.22 -7.33 -6.02
CA ARG A 109 -2.87 -6.77 -5.87
C ARG A 109 -1.93 -7.14 -7.02
N ALA A 110 -2.00 -8.38 -7.49
CA ALA A 110 -1.24 -8.81 -8.65
C ALA A 110 -1.62 -8.04 -9.92
N ASP A 111 -2.87 -7.58 -10.07
CA ASP A 111 -3.29 -6.83 -11.25
C ASP A 111 -2.70 -5.41 -11.28
N VAL A 112 -2.52 -4.76 -10.11
CA VAL A 112 -1.77 -3.49 -9.99
C VAL A 112 -0.31 -3.71 -10.33
N HIS A 113 0.30 -4.72 -9.74
CA HIS A 113 1.70 -5.05 -9.98
C HIS A 113 1.98 -5.37 -11.44
N THR A 114 1.14 -6.20 -12.06
CA THR A 114 1.23 -6.54 -13.51
C THR A 114 1.09 -5.28 -14.37
N THR A 115 0.16 -4.37 -14.03
CA THR A 115 -0.02 -3.11 -14.76
C THR A 115 1.23 -2.25 -14.75
N LEU A 116 1.88 -2.14 -13.58
CA LEU A 116 3.15 -1.41 -13.43
C LEU A 116 4.29 -2.09 -14.22
N LEU A 117 4.41 -3.41 -14.10
CA LEU A 117 5.44 -4.20 -14.80
C LEU A 117 5.30 -4.11 -16.32
N GLU A 118 4.06 -4.24 -16.84
CA GLU A 118 3.77 -4.07 -18.27
C GLU A 118 4.14 -2.66 -18.75
N GLY A 119 3.82 -1.63 -17.97
CA GLY A 119 4.20 -0.26 -18.27
C GLY A 119 5.72 -0.07 -18.31
N ALA A 120 6.43 -0.60 -17.31
CA ALA A 120 7.88 -0.53 -17.23
C ALA A 120 8.56 -1.26 -18.41
N LYS A 121 8.10 -2.47 -18.74
CA LYS A 121 8.59 -3.23 -19.91
C LYS A 121 8.33 -2.50 -21.24
N ALA A 122 7.15 -1.94 -21.41
CA ALA A 122 6.76 -1.22 -22.62
C ALA A 122 7.57 0.05 -22.86
N SER A 123 8.18 0.63 -21.81
CA SER A 123 9.03 1.81 -21.93
C SER A 123 10.35 1.56 -22.69
N GLY A 124 10.84 0.31 -22.69
CA GLY A 124 12.15 -0.06 -23.25
C GLY A 124 13.36 0.51 -22.51
N ALA A 125 13.16 1.26 -21.43
CA ALA A 125 14.20 1.93 -20.65
C ALA A 125 14.46 1.33 -19.28
N VAL A 126 13.76 0.23 -18.93
CA VAL A 126 13.93 -0.49 -17.67
C VAL A 126 14.57 -1.85 -17.91
N GLU A 127 15.71 -2.08 -17.27
CA GLU A 127 16.36 -3.38 -17.20
C GLU A 127 15.97 -4.07 -15.89
N PHE A 128 15.62 -5.35 -15.96
CA PHE A 128 15.25 -6.15 -14.80
C PHE A 128 16.32 -7.18 -14.48
N GLN A 129 16.81 -7.14 -13.26
CA GLN A 129 17.82 -8.06 -12.73
C GLN A 129 17.17 -8.91 -11.62
N THR A 130 16.66 -10.07 -11.98
CA THR A 130 16.08 -11.04 -11.02
C THR A 130 17.14 -11.90 -10.35
N HIS A 131 16.79 -12.71 -9.34
CA HIS A 131 17.72 -13.45 -8.49
C HIS A 131 18.84 -12.58 -7.89
N THR A 132 18.55 -11.28 -7.68
CA THR A 132 19.57 -10.32 -7.27
C THR A 132 19.06 -9.54 -6.07
N ARG A 133 19.61 -9.85 -4.89
CA ARG A 133 19.35 -9.13 -3.65
C ARG A 133 20.50 -8.17 -3.38
N ILE A 134 20.21 -6.89 -3.27
CA ILE A 134 21.19 -5.90 -2.84
C ILE A 134 21.45 -6.09 -1.34
N GLU A 135 22.73 -6.15 -0.94
CA GLU A 135 23.12 -6.32 0.46
C GLU A 135 23.71 -5.07 1.08
N ARG A 136 24.30 -4.21 0.28
CA ARG A 136 24.86 -2.92 0.73
C ARG A 136 25.01 -1.95 -0.42
N ILE A 137 25.17 -0.69 -0.08
CA ILE A 137 25.48 0.37 -1.04
C ILE A 137 26.73 1.14 -0.61
N GLU A 138 27.47 1.63 -1.59
CA GLU A 138 28.60 2.53 -1.44
C GLU A 138 28.35 3.78 -2.27
N GLN A 139 28.83 4.94 -1.83
CA GLN A 139 28.60 6.21 -2.51
C GLN A 139 29.88 7.02 -2.58
N ASP A 140 29.99 7.82 -3.64
CA ASP A 140 30.96 8.88 -3.81
C ASP A 140 30.29 10.10 -4.48
N ASP A 141 31.07 11.14 -4.77
CA ASP A 141 30.57 12.38 -5.39
C ASP A 141 29.94 12.13 -6.78
N ALA A 142 30.36 11.08 -7.48
CA ALA A 142 29.94 10.78 -8.85
C ALA A 142 28.71 9.86 -8.92
N GLY A 143 28.36 9.11 -7.85
CA GLY A 143 27.23 8.19 -7.89
C GLY A 143 27.13 7.20 -6.73
N VAL A 144 26.36 6.16 -6.94
CA VAL A 144 26.14 5.08 -5.98
C VAL A 144 26.48 3.73 -6.62
N THR A 145 27.04 2.83 -5.84
CA THR A 145 27.29 1.43 -6.22
C THR A 145 26.47 0.53 -5.32
N ALA A 146 25.54 -0.21 -5.92
CA ALA A 146 24.82 -1.29 -5.26
C ALA A 146 25.65 -2.58 -5.36
N ILE A 147 25.72 -3.35 -4.27
CA ILE A 147 26.48 -4.60 -4.22
C ILE A 147 25.51 -5.71 -3.84
N ASP A 148 25.45 -6.74 -4.70
CA ASP A 148 24.52 -7.85 -4.51
C ASP A 148 25.08 -8.93 -3.56
N GLN A 149 24.28 -9.96 -3.29
CA GLN A 149 24.61 -11.11 -2.42
C GLN A 149 25.80 -11.96 -2.91
N ARG A 150 26.27 -11.73 -4.14
CA ARG A 150 27.45 -12.41 -4.72
C ARG A 150 28.70 -11.52 -4.69
N GLY A 151 28.53 -10.26 -4.22
CA GLY A 151 29.57 -9.26 -4.22
C GLY A 151 29.72 -8.52 -5.55
N GLU A 152 28.82 -8.71 -6.52
CA GLU A 152 28.85 -8.03 -7.81
C GLU A 152 28.43 -6.57 -7.66
N PRO A 153 29.25 -5.61 -8.17
CA PRO A 153 28.94 -4.19 -8.09
C PRO A 153 28.15 -3.70 -9.29
N TYR A 154 27.16 -2.85 -9.03
CA TYR A 154 26.35 -2.17 -10.05
C TYR A 154 26.41 -0.67 -9.81
N ARG A 155 26.98 0.08 -10.76
CA ARG A 155 27.15 1.52 -10.67
C ARG A 155 25.93 2.26 -11.23
N GLY A 156 25.47 3.32 -10.55
CA GLY A 156 24.40 4.21 -11.01
C GLY A 156 24.57 5.63 -10.52
N THR A 157 23.77 6.55 -11.05
CA THR A 157 23.73 7.97 -10.67
C THR A 157 23.13 8.16 -9.28
N ALA A 158 22.07 7.40 -9.00
CA ALA A 158 21.33 7.40 -7.72
C ALA A 158 20.74 6.02 -7.47
N LEU A 159 20.27 5.76 -6.24
CA LEU A 159 19.60 4.53 -5.85
C LEU A 159 18.32 4.81 -5.09
N ILE A 160 17.26 4.10 -5.46
CA ILE A 160 15.98 4.07 -4.76
C ILE A 160 15.84 2.75 -4.01
N GLY A 161 15.85 2.81 -2.68
CA GLY A 161 15.60 1.67 -1.82
C GLY A 161 14.10 1.42 -1.67
N ALA A 162 13.58 0.39 -2.34
CA ALA A 162 12.17 -0.02 -2.36
C ALA A 162 11.99 -1.50 -1.98
N GLU A 163 12.88 -2.03 -1.11
CA GLU A 163 12.96 -3.45 -0.72
C GLU A 163 11.94 -3.83 0.37
N GLY A 164 11.01 -2.93 0.67
CA GLY A 164 9.96 -3.19 1.67
C GLY A 164 10.45 -3.07 3.12
N VAL A 165 9.69 -3.64 4.04
CA VAL A 165 9.90 -3.52 5.49
C VAL A 165 11.32 -3.97 5.95
N ARG A 166 11.94 -4.88 5.20
CA ARG A 166 13.31 -5.39 5.49
C ARG A 166 14.39 -4.66 4.69
N SER A 167 14.15 -3.44 4.25
CA SER A 167 15.10 -2.70 3.44
C SER A 167 16.50 -2.69 4.03
N VAL A 168 17.45 -3.18 3.24
CA VAL A 168 18.87 -3.18 3.55
C VAL A 168 19.43 -1.75 3.46
N VAL A 169 18.93 -0.97 2.49
CA VAL A 169 19.32 0.44 2.35
C VAL A 169 18.91 1.21 3.62
N ARG A 170 17.70 0.99 4.14
CA ARG A 170 17.28 1.58 5.43
C ARG A 170 18.19 1.11 6.57
N ALA A 171 18.42 -0.18 6.68
CA ALA A 171 19.21 -0.75 7.77
C ALA A 171 20.66 -0.22 7.80
N GLN A 172 21.22 0.14 6.65
CA GLN A 172 22.58 0.68 6.56
C GLN A 172 22.69 2.08 7.20
N TYR A 173 21.61 2.87 7.18
CA TYR A 173 21.63 4.27 7.65
C TYR A 173 20.78 4.51 8.89
N VAL A 174 19.78 3.68 9.12
CA VAL A 174 18.81 3.83 10.21
C VAL A 174 18.78 2.55 11.02
N ASN A 175 19.28 2.60 12.25
CA ASN A 175 19.28 1.46 13.15
C ASN A 175 17.96 1.42 13.97
N ASP A 176 16.84 1.15 13.30
CA ASP A 176 15.54 1.03 13.92
C ASP A 176 14.96 -0.38 13.78
N PRO A 177 14.36 -0.94 14.84
CA PRO A 177 13.78 -2.27 14.78
C PRO A 177 12.44 -2.28 14.03
N VAL A 178 12.10 -3.43 13.43
CA VAL A 178 10.74 -3.73 13.00
C VAL A 178 9.86 -3.89 14.23
N ARG A 179 8.75 -3.19 14.27
CA ARG A 179 7.77 -3.28 15.36
C ARG A 179 6.67 -4.26 14.98
N VAL A 180 6.71 -5.46 15.55
CA VAL A 180 5.61 -6.44 15.43
C VAL A 180 4.42 -5.92 16.23
N THR A 181 3.27 -5.78 15.60
CA THR A 181 2.12 -5.08 16.20
C THR A 181 1.31 -5.96 17.14
N GLY A 182 1.52 -7.27 17.14
CA GLY A 182 0.66 -8.24 17.81
C GLY A 182 -0.65 -8.52 17.05
N HIS A 183 -0.86 -7.91 15.90
CA HIS A 183 -2.02 -8.17 15.05
C HIS A 183 -1.69 -9.18 13.97
N VAL A 184 -2.62 -10.08 13.73
CA VAL A 184 -2.52 -11.10 12.67
C VAL A 184 -3.60 -10.85 11.64
N VAL A 185 -3.22 -10.93 10.37
CA VAL A 185 -4.12 -10.77 9.22
C VAL A 185 -4.19 -12.08 8.45
N TYR A 186 -5.38 -12.57 8.26
CA TYR A 186 -5.68 -13.67 7.37
C TYR A 186 -6.32 -13.15 6.10
N ARG A 187 -5.88 -13.66 4.95
CA ARG A 187 -6.42 -13.25 3.65
C ARG A 187 -6.77 -14.47 2.82
N ALA A 188 -7.90 -14.36 2.13
CA ALA A 188 -8.35 -15.34 1.16
C ALA A 188 -9.10 -14.66 0.01
N VAL A 189 -9.15 -15.35 -1.12
CA VAL A 189 -10.01 -15.00 -2.25
C VAL A 189 -10.99 -16.15 -2.44
N VAL A 190 -12.27 -15.83 -2.55
CA VAL A 190 -13.38 -16.78 -2.72
C VAL A 190 -14.02 -16.54 -4.07
N ASP A 191 -14.25 -17.58 -4.85
CA ASP A 191 -14.92 -17.46 -6.13
C ASP A 191 -16.41 -17.13 -5.92
N LYS A 192 -17.01 -16.38 -6.83
CA LYS A 192 -18.40 -15.96 -6.80
C LYS A 192 -19.37 -17.12 -6.62
N ALA A 193 -19.07 -18.27 -7.21
CA ALA A 193 -19.92 -19.47 -7.08
C ALA A 193 -20.08 -19.93 -5.62
N ASP A 194 -19.02 -19.81 -4.83
CA ASP A 194 -18.97 -20.21 -3.43
C ASP A 194 -19.39 -19.06 -2.48
N PHE A 195 -19.59 -17.83 -3.00
CA PHE A 195 -19.90 -16.66 -2.18
C PHE A 195 -21.42 -16.42 -2.07
N PRO A 196 -22.00 -16.25 -0.86
CA PRO A 196 -23.43 -16.10 -0.66
C PRO A 196 -24.00 -14.90 -1.44
N GLN A 197 -25.10 -15.10 -2.17
CA GLN A 197 -25.73 -14.05 -2.98
C GLN A 197 -26.11 -12.81 -2.15
N ALA A 198 -26.62 -13.02 -0.94
CA ALA A 198 -27.00 -11.94 -0.03
C ALA A 198 -25.85 -11.04 0.44
N LEU A 199 -24.58 -11.49 0.27
CA LEU A 199 -23.37 -10.76 0.65
C LEU A 199 -22.56 -10.23 -0.55
N ARG A 200 -23.07 -10.42 -1.78
CA ARG A 200 -22.44 -9.92 -3.02
C ARG A 200 -22.66 -8.43 -3.21
N TRP A 201 -22.30 -7.66 -2.19
CA TRP A 201 -22.42 -6.20 -2.24
C TRP A 201 -21.30 -5.60 -3.08
N ASN A 202 -21.60 -4.58 -3.87
CA ASN A 202 -20.60 -3.78 -4.55
C ASN A 202 -20.04 -2.72 -3.59
N ALA A 203 -19.44 -3.14 -2.50
CA ALA A 203 -18.98 -2.28 -1.43
C ALA A 203 -17.66 -2.78 -0.83
N ALA A 204 -16.84 -1.85 -0.35
CA ALA A 204 -15.76 -2.17 0.57
C ALA A 204 -16.37 -2.24 1.98
N SER A 205 -16.67 -3.46 2.45
CA SER A 205 -17.42 -3.69 3.68
C SER A 205 -16.50 -4.12 4.82
N LEU A 206 -16.61 -3.44 5.96
CA LEU A 206 -15.86 -3.71 7.17
C LEU A 206 -16.83 -4.07 8.30
N TRP A 207 -16.54 -5.12 9.03
CA TRP A 207 -17.24 -5.58 10.25
C TRP A 207 -16.32 -5.41 11.43
N ALA A 208 -16.53 -4.38 12.23
CA ALA A 208 -15.68 -4.02 13.37
C ALA A 208 -16.19 -4.70 14.65
N GLY A 209 -15.32 -5.44 15.33
CA GLY A 209 -15.66 -6.20 16.53
C GLY A 209 -14.59 -6.11 17.62
N PRO A 210 -14.90 -6.63 18.82
CA PRO A 210 -13.95 -6.62 19.94
C PRO A 210 -12.63 -7.32 19.57
N LYS A 211 -11.52 -6.58 19.55
CA LYS A 211 -10.17 -7.07 19.22
C LYS A 211 -10.03 -7.72 17.84
N CYS A 212 -11.03 -7.55 16.96
CA CYS A 212 -11.03 -8.13 15.62
C CYS A 212 -11.81 -7.28 14.63
N HIS A 213 -11.56 -7.48 13.34
CA HIS A 213 -12.44 -7.01 12.28
C HIS A 213 -12.34 -7.92 11.05
N LEU A 214 -13.36 -7.85 10.21
CA LEU A 214 -13.42 -8.55 8.96
C LEU A 214 -13.71 -7.57 7.85
N VAL A 215 -13.07 -7.73 6.69
CA VAL A 215 -13.33 -6.93 5.49
C VAL A 215 -13.63 -7.85 4.32
N HIS A 216 -14.63 -7.50 3.52
CA HIS A 216 -14.87 -8.17 2.25
C HIS A 216 -15.26 -7.18 1.15
N TYR A 217 -14.92 -7.50 -0.07
CA TYR A 217 -15.25 -6.72 -1.26
C TYR A 217 -15.08 -7.53 -2.54
N PRO A 218 -15.77 -7.16 -3.65
CA PRO A 218 -15.64 -7.83 -4.94
C PRO A 218 -14.27 -7.58 -5.59
N LEU A 219 -13.82 -8.53 -6.39
CA LEU A 219 -12.64 -8.44 -7.25
C LEU A 219 -13.00 -8.90 -8.67
N ARG A 220 -12.21 -8.50 -9.68
CA ARG A 220 -12.32 -8.98 -11.06
C ARG A 220 -13.76 -8.93 -11.58
N GLY A 221 -14.38 -7.75 -11.52
CA GLY A 221 -15.75 -7.56 -11.97
C GLY A 221 -16.80 -8.27 -11.13
N GLY A 222 -16.48 -8.67 -9.90
CA GLY A 222 -17.39 -9.41 -9.02
C GLY A 222 -17.37 -10.93 -9.21
N GLU A 223 -16.44 -11.45 -10.02
CA GLU A 223 -16.26 -12.91 -10.18
C GLU A 223 -15.53 -13.56 -9.01
N GLN A 224 -14.85 -12.74 -8.20
CA GLN A 224 -14.18 -13.15 -6.96
C GLN A 224 -14.49 -12.17 -5.83
N TYR A 225 -14.33 -12.62 -4.60
CA TYR A 225 -14.48 -11.82 -3.39
C TYR A 225 -13.25 -11.98 -2.50
N ASN A 226 -12.66 -10.85 -2.13
CA ASN A 226 -11.62 -10.83 -1.12
C ASN A 226 -12.24 -10.91 0.26
N VAL A 227 -11.69 -11.76 1.12
CA VAL A 227 -12.04 -11.85 2.55
C VAL A 227 -10.77 -11.67 3.35
N VAL A 228 -10.79 -10.69 4.24
CA VAL A 228 -9.67 -10.38 5.14
C VAL A 228 -10.18 -10.38 6.57
N VAL A 229 -9.54 -11.08 7.45
CA VAL A 229 -9.81 -11.00 8.88
C VAL A 229 -8.55 -10.56 9.62
N THR A 230 -8.73 -9.73 10.64
CA THR A 230 -7.65 -9.25 11.49
C THR A 230 -8.06 -9.38 12.94
N PHE A 231 -7.14 -9.80 13.78
CA PHE A 231 -7.38 -9.92 15.22
C PHE A 231 -6.09 -9.65 16.02
N HIS A 232 -6.25 -9.35 17.31
CA HIS A 232 -5.13 -9.30 18.25
C HIS A 232 -4.76 -10.72 18.63
N SER A 233 -3.53 -11.12 18.35
CA SER A 233 -3.02 -12.43 18.75
C SER A 233 -2.93 -12.56 20.28
N ARG A 234 -3.25 -13.75 20.79
CA ARG A 234 -3.03 -14.13 22.17
C ARG A 234 -1.62 -14.64 22.43
N GLN A 235 -0.81 -14.75 21.38
CA GLN A 235 0.56 -15.24 21.40
C GLN A 235 1.52 -14.12 21.03
N GLN A 236 2.79 -14.27 21.41
CA GLN A 236 3.85 -13.42 20.87
C GLN A 236 4.09 -13.81 19.41
N GLU A 237 3.91 -12.87 18.51
CA GLU A 237 4.05 -13.09 17.08
C GLU A 237 5.47 -12.79 16.62
N GLU A 238 5.94 -13.59 15.66
CA GLU A 238 7.10 -13.27 14.86
C GLU A 238 6.61 -12.77 13.48
N TRP A 239 7.23 -11.70 12.99
CA TRP A 239 6.85 -11.16 11.69
C TRP A 239 7.15 -12.16 10.55
N GLY A 240 6.12 -12.47 9.77
CA GLY A 240 6.23 -13.42 8.67
C GLY A 240 4.91 -13.78 8.02
N VAL A 241 5.01 -14.66 7.02
CA VAL A 241 3.88 -15.22 6.29
C VAL A 241 3.88 -16.74 6.45
N THR A 242 2.75 -17.29 6.83
CA THR A 242 2.57 -18.74 7.01
C THR A 242 1.23 -19.18 6.43
N GLU A 243 1.01 -20.48 6.35
CA GLU A 243 -0.34 -21.00 6.15
C GLU A 243 -1.18 -20.74 7.39
N GLY A 244 -2.44 -20.37 7.18
CA GLY A 244 -3.40 -20.11 8.25
C GLY A 244 -4.36 -21.25 8.46
N SER A 245 -4.97 -21.33 9.66
CA SER A 245 -6.02 -22.31 9.96
C SER A 245 -7.36 -21.61 10.20
N ARG A 246 -8.44 -22.27 9.79
CA ARG A 246 -9.81 -21.79 10.06
C ARG A 246 -10.10 -21.79 11.55
N GLU A 247 -9.66 -22.79 12.26
CA GLU A 247 -9.86 -22.97 13.71
C GLU A 247 -9.25 -21.79 14.50
N GLU A 248 -8.07 -21.32 14.09
CA GLU A 248 -7.48 -20.14 14.70
C GLU A 248 -8.38 -18.92 14.47
N VAL A 249 -8.81 -18.65 13.23
CA VAL A 249 -9.70 -17.53 12.92
C VAL A 249 -10.98 -17.61 13.74
N GLU A 250 -11.69 -18.74 13.73
CA GLU A 250 -12.95 -18.94 14.46
C GLU A 250 -12.79 -18.71 15.98
N SER A 251 -11.61 -19.03 16.53
CA SER A 251 -11.33 -18.83 17.95
C SER A 251 -11.28 -17.36 18.39
N TYR A 252 -10.99 -16.44 17.45
CA TYR A 252 -10.93 -15.01 17.70
C TYR A 252 -12.21 -14.27 17.33
N PHE A 253 -13.09 -14.88 16.54
CA PHE A 253 -14.35 -14.27 16.06
C PHE A 253 -15.59 -14.81 16.78
N GLN A 254 -15.47 -15.01 18.11
CA GLN A 254 -16.59 -15.40 18.92
C GLN A 254 -17.53 -14.20 19.19
N GLY A 255 -18.84 -14.45 19.25
CA GLY A 255 -19.83 -13.42 19.58
C GLY A 255 -20.13 -12.41 18.46
N ILE A 256 -19.73 -12.68 17.22
CA ILE A 256 -20.14 -11.88 16.05
C ILE A 256 -21.45 -12.42 15.45
N VAL A 257 -22.14 -11.53 14.72
CA VAL A 257 -23.42 -11.89 14.06
C VAL A 257 -23.23 -13.00 13.03
N PRO A 258 -24.26 -13.86 12.82
CA PRO A 258 -24.18 -14.99 11.89
C PRO A 258 -23.76 -14.61 10.47
N VAL A 259 -24.21 -13.45 9.97
CA VAL A 259 -23.88 -12.97 8.63
C VAL A 259 -22.38 -12.69 8.46
N ALA A 260 -21.73 -12.13 9.46
CA ALA A 260 -20.29 -11.91 9.43
C ALA A 260 -19.53 -13.23 9.62
N ARG A 261 -20.05 -14.15 10.45
CA ARG A 261 -19.45 -15.48 10.65
C ARG A 261 -19.42 -16.30 9.36
N GLN A 262 -20.49 -16.26 8.56
CA GLN A 262 -20.53 -16.93 7.26
C GLN A 262 -19.30 -16.61 6.41
N LEU A 263 -18.81 -15.37 6.39
CA LEU A 263 -17.65 -14.95 5.58
C LEU A 263 -16.35 -15.66 6.00
N ILE A 264 -16.24 -16.04 7.26
CA ILE A 264 -15.06 -16.75 7.79
C ILE A 264 -15.05 -18.23 7.34
N GLU A 265 -16.23 -18.79 7.13
CA GLU A 265 -16.43 -20.18 6.77
C GLU A 265 -16.21 -20.47 5.27
N LEU A 266 -16.23 -19.43 4.42
CA LEU A 266 -16.13 -19.58 2.96
C LEU A 266 -14.75 -20.00 2.45
N PRO A 267 -13.63 -19.42 2.94
CA PRO A 267 -12.32 -19.74 2.38
C PRO A 267 -11.92 -21.19 2.59
N LYS A 268 -11.44 -21.83 1.53
CA LYS A 268 -10.89 -23.19 1.55
C LYS A 268 -9.47 -23.24 2.14
N SER A 269 -8.74 -22.12 2.02
CA SER A 269 -7.40 -21.95 2.58
C SER A 269 -7.19 -20.50 2.96
N TRP A 270 -6.28 -20.27 3.89
CA TRP A 270 -5.93 -18.95 4.39
C TRP A 270 -4.42 -18.73 4.32
N LYS A 271 -4.02 -17.54 3.92
CA LYS A 271 -2.67 -17.05 4.16
C LYS A 271 -2.68 -16.16 5.39
N ARG A 272 -1.71 -16.38 6.29
CA ARG A 272 -1.57 -15.73 7.59
C ARG A 272 -0.35 -14.81 7.59
N TRP A 273 -0.54 -13.56 7.98
CA TRP A 273 0.51 -12.57 8.17
C TRP A 273 0.49 -12.08 9.62
N ALA A 274 1.59 -12.22 10.34
CA ALA A 274 1.84 -11.41 11.52
C ALA A 274 2.27 -10.02 11.04
N THR A 275 1.54 -8.97 11.43
CA THR A 275 1.75 -7.63 10.91
C THR A 275 2.84 -6.87 11.66
N ALA A 276 3.55 -6.05 10.92
CA ALA A 276 4.58 -5.19 11.47
C ALA A 276 4.55 -3.82 10.79
N ASP A 277 4.99 -2.81 11.51
CA ASP A 277 5.29 -1.48 11.00
C ASP A 277 6.65 -1.01 11.54
N ARG A 278 7.01 0.23 11.29
CA ARG A 278 8.16 0.91 11.92
C ARG A 278 7.73 2.28 12.40
N GLU A 279 8.51 2.87 13.29
CA GLU A 279 8.31 4.27 13.64
C GLU A 279 8.60 5.16 12.42
N PRO A 280 7.77 6.19 12.17
CA PRO A 280 8.07 7.18 11.17
C PRO A 280 9.42 7.84 11.42
N ILE A 281 10.23 7.95 10.38
CA ILE A 281 11.55 8.60 10.44
C ILE A 281 11.54 9.91 9.66
N GLY A 282 12.31 10.88 10.13
CA GLY A 282 12.41 12.20 9.49
C GLY A 282 13.40 12.28 8.34
N THR A 283 14.25 11.28 8.17
CA THR A 283 15.30 11.26 7.14
C THR A 283 15.23 10.00 6.31
N TRP A 284 15.05 10.15 5.00
CA TRP A 284 14.97 9.06 4.03
C TRP A 284 16.07 9.10 2.99
N THR A 285 16.72 10.27 2.88
CA THR A 285 17.73 10.53 1.86
C THR A 285 19.10 10.54 2.49
N PHE A 286 20.02 9.81 1.89
CA PHE A 286 21.40 9.61 2.32
C PHE A 286 22.32 9.80 1.11
N GLY A 287 22.76 11.04 0.87
CA GLY A 287 23.53 11.38 -0.32
C GLY A 287 22.73 11.15 -1.61
N ARG A 288 23.12 10.19 -2.43
CA ARG A 288 22.47 9.82 -3.69
C ARG A 288 21.51 8.62 -3.57
N ALA A 289 21.25 8.18 -2.35
CA ALA A 289 20.27 7.12 -2.08
C ALA A 289 19.06 7.68 -1.33
N THR A 290 17.87 7.18 -1.63
CA THR A 290 16.63 7.48 -0.91
C THR A 290 15.76 6.26 -0.75
N LEU A 291 14.87 6.28 0.26
CA LEU A 291 13.90 5.23 0.51
C LEU A 291 12.55 5.57 -0.14
N LEU A 292 11.77 4.53 -0.46
CA LEU A 292 10.44 4.66 -1.05
C LEU A 292 9.53 3.51 -0.56
N GLY A 293 8.24 3.82 -0.36
CA GLY A 293 7.24 2.83 0.04
C GLY A 293 7.54 2.22 1.41
N ASP A 294 7.31 0.91 1.57
CA ASP A 294 7.49 0.22 2.86
C ASP A 294 8.95 0.22 3.37
N ALA A 295 9.93 0.54 2.52
CA ALA A 295 11.30 0.78 2.98
C ALA A 295 11.39 2.08 3.82
N ALA A 296 10.61 3.10 3.46
CA ALA A 296 10.56 4.39 4.16
C ALA A 296 9.52 4.41 5.30
N HIS A 297 8.30 3.92 5.03
CA HIS A 297 7.13 4.11 5.90
C HIS A 297 6.19 2.88 5.92
N PRO A 298 6.69 1.70 6.34
CA PRO A 298 5.84 0.53 6.45
C PRO A 298 4.69 0.81 7.41
N THR A 299 3.48 0.45 7.00
CA THR A 299 2.26 0.78 7.72
C THR A 299 1.37 -0.44 7.92
N THR A 300 0.53 -0.38 8.94
CA THR A 300 -0.55 -1.35 9.13
C THR A 300 -1.67 -1.14 8.07
N GLN A 301 -2.48 -2.17 7.86
CA GLN A 301 -3.48 -2.20 6.79
C GLN A 301 -4.73 -1.34 7.02
N TYR A 302 -4.92 -0.75 8.19
CA TYR A 302 -6.20 -0.13 8.63
C TYR A 302 -6.68 1.05 7.80
N MET A 303 -5.76 1.78 7.18
CA MET A 303 -6.10 2.88 6.27
C MET A 303 -6.10 2.45 4.79
N ALA A 304 -5.68 1.22 4.49
CA ALA A 304 -5.51 0.71 3.13
C ALA A 304 -4.62 1.60 2.24
N GLN A 305 -3.59 2.24 2.79
CA GLN A 305 -2.80 3.27 2.11
C GLN A 305 -1.35 2.88 1.77
N GLY A 306 -0.86 1.71 2.18
CA GLY A 306 0.55 1.36 1.96
C GLY A 306 0.98 1.48 0.49
N ALA A 307 0.26 0.82 -0.42
CA ALA A 307 0.56 0.92 -1.84
C ALA A 307 0.21 2.30 -2.44
N CYS A 308 -0.87 2.94 -1.95
CA CYS A 308 -1.22 4.29 -2.40
C CYS A 308 -0.09 5.27 -2.09
N MET A 309 0.48 5.22 -0.88
CA MET A 309 1.64 6.04 -0.50
C MET A 309 2.86 5.77 -1.39
N ALA A 310 3.16 4.51 -1.70
CA ALA A 310 4.28 4.16 -2.56
C ALA A 310 4.12 4.68 -4.00
N LEU A 311 2.89 4.70 -4.53
CA LEU A 311 2.57 5.31 -5.82
C LEU A 311 2.74 6.84 -5.77
N GLU A 312 2.24 7.49 -4.72
CA GLU A 312 2.46 8.92 -4.49
C GLU A 312 3.95 9.27 -4.38
N ASP A 313 4.73 8.46 -3.67
CA ASP A 313 6.17 8.65 -3.52
C ASP A 313 6.87 8.66 -4.87
N ALA A 314 6.55 7.69 -5.72
CA ALA A 314 7.15 7.57 -7.05
C ALA A 314 6.88 8.81 -7.91
N VAL A 315 5.65 9.30 -7.90
CA VAL A 315 5.27 10.53 -8.62
C VAL A 315 5.98 11.73 -8.02
N THR A 316 5.96 11.89 -6.70
CA THR A 316 6.62 13.01 -6.01
C THR A 316 8.12 13.04 -6.27
N LEU A 317 8.79 11.86 -6.32
CA LEU A 317 10.20 11.75 -6.71
C LEU A 317 10.42 12.25 -8.14
N GLY A 318 9.60 11.81 -9.09
CA GLY A 318 9.68 12.26 -10.48
C GLY A 318 9.46 13.77 -10.63
N GLU A 319 8.44 14.33 -9.96
CA GLU A 319 8.17 15.77 -10.01
C GLU A 319 9.29 16.59 -9.32
N SER A 320 9.87 16.06 -8.24
CA SER A 320 11.03 16.69 -7.59
C SER A 320 12.25 16.77 -8.52
N LEU A 321 12.50 15.70 -9.30
CA LEU A 321 13.57 15.70 -10.31
C LEU A 321 13.32 16.68 -11.44
N ARG A 322 12.08 16.81 -11.93
CA ARG A 322 11.71 17.80 -12.94
C ARG A 322 11.87 19.22 -12.44
N ALA A 323 11.42 19.48 -11.21
CA ALA A 323 11.50 20.80 -10.58
C ALA A 323 12.94 21.30 -10.40
N HIS A 324 13.90 20.39 -10.27
CA HIS A 324 15.31 20.73 -10.07
C HIS A 324 16.22 20.40 -11.27
N GLY A 325 15.64 20.17 -12.48
CA GLY A 325 16.38 19.93 -13.71
C GLY A 325 17.36 18.75 -13.65
N GLY A 326 17.04 17.75 -12.83
CA GLY A 326 17.89 16.56 -12.64
C GLY A 326 19.01 16.71 -11.59
N ASP A 327 19.04 17.80 -10.83
CA ASP A 327 19.90 17.92 -9.65
C ASP A 327 19.39 17.00 -8.54
N TRP A 328 20.07 15.88 -8.35
CA TRP A 328 19.69 14.84 -7.41
C TRP A 328 19.71 15.30 -5.95
N GLY A 329 20.66 16.14 -5.56
CA GLY A 329 20.76 16.62 -4.19
C GLY A 329 19.52 17.42 -3.77
N HIS A 330 19.17 18.42 -4.57
CA HIS A 330 18.00 19.27 -4.32
C HIS A 330 16.68 18.52 -4.53
N ALA A 331 16.61 17.64 -5.55
CA ALA A 331 15.41 16.85 -5.83
C ALA A 331 15.08 15.87 -4.70
N LEU A 332 16.07 15.12 -4.19
CA LEU A 332 15.86 14.20 -3.09
C LEU A 332 15.51 14.91 -1.78
N ALA A 333 16.09 16.10 -1.54
CA ALA A 333 15.72 16.92 -0.39
C ALA A 333 14.26 17.43 -0.49
N LEU A 334 13.81 17.83 -1.68
CA LEU A 334 12.41 18.22 -1.91
C LEU A 334 11.46 17.03 -1.76
N TYR A 335 11.79 15.90 -2.38
CA TYR A 335 11.04 14.65 -2.25
C TYR A 335 10.80 14.29 -0.77
N GLN A 336 11.87 14.22 0.03
CA GLN A 336 11.78 13.92 1.45
C GLN A 336 10.87 14.91 2.19
N ARG A 337 11.06 16.23 1.99
CA ARG A 337 10.22 17.27 2.66
C ARG A 337 8.74 17.12 2.33
N SER A 338 8.41 16.80 1.09
CA SER A 338 7.02 16.67 0.64
C SER A 338 6.34 15.39 1.14
N ARG A 339 7.13 14.34 1.50
CA ARG A 339 6.56 13.03 1.83
C ARG A 339 6.54 12.68 3.31
N VAL A 340 7.60 13.07 4.05
CA VAL A 340 7.79 12.58 5.44
C VAL A 340 6.59 12.86 6.34
N ALA A 341 6.10 14.09 6.41
CA ALA A 341 5.00 14.44 7.31
C ALA A 341 3.67 13.76 6.88
N ARG A 342 3.40 13.72 5.56
CA ARG A 342 2.19 13.06 5.02
C ARG A 342 2.14 11.58 5.32
N THR A 343 3.21 10.84 5.04
CA THR A 343 3.26 9.41 5.27
C THR A 343 3.29 9.07 6.76
N ALA A 344 4.00 9.85 7.58
CA ALA A 344 3.97 9.72 9.03
C ALA A 344 2.55 9.87 9.58
N ARG A 345 1.78 10.86 9.10
CA ARG A 345 0.37 11.03 9.50
C ARG A 345 -0.46 9.81 9.13
N ILE A 346 -0.28 9.23 7.93
CA ILE A 346 -1.00 8.01 7.51
C ILE A 346 -0.64 6.82 8.41
N VAL A 347 0.65 6.61 8.69
CA VAL A 347 1.12 5.52 9.57
C VAL A 347 0.50 5.65 10.97
N LEU A 348 0.57 6.84 11.58
CA LEU A 348 0.04 7.08 12.92
C LEU A 348 -1.49 6.98 12.95
N SER A 349 -2.18 7.57 11.95
CA SER A 349 -3.64 7.43 11.82
C SER A 349 -4.06 5.98 11.61
N GLY A 350 -3.26 5.18 10.91
CA GLY A 350 -3.50 3.74 10.76
C GLY A 350 -3.50 3.01 12.09
N ARG A 351 -2.61 3.35 13.00
CA ARG A 351 -2.57 2.79 14.37
C ARG A 351 -3.85 3.14 15.15
N GLU A 352 -4.29 4.39 15.09
CA GLU A 352 -5.53 4.85 15.74
C GLU A 352 -6.77 4.19 15.13
N MET A 353 -6.82 4.05 13.80
CA MET A 353 -7.93 3.35 13.14
C MET A 353 -7.98 1.87 13.55
N GLY A 354 -6.82 1.21 13.75
CA GLY A 354 -6.76 -0.14 14.28
C GLY A 354 -7.40 -0.26 15.66
N ARG A 355 -7.15 0.71 16.56
CA ARG A 355 -7.79 0.77 17.87
C ARG A 355 -9.30 0.95 17.76
N LEU A 356 -9.75 1.86 16.89
CA LEU A 356 -11.18 2.11 16.69
C LEU A 356 -11.91 0.89 16.11
N TYR A 357 -11.35 0.20 15.11
CA TYR A 357 -11.96 -0.99 14.53
C TYR A 357 -12.09 -2.14 15.54
N HIS A 358 -11.15 -2.23 16.49
CA HIS A 358 -11.06 -3.30 17.47
C HIS A 358 -11.62 -2.91 18.86
N ALA A 359 -12.32 -1.78 18.95
CA ALA A 359 -12.90 -1.30 20.21
C ALA A 359 -13.86 -2.31 20.83
N GLU A 360 -13.81 -2.43 22.15
CA GLU A 360 -14.67 -3.31 22.96
C GLU A 360 -15.37 -2.54 24.08
N GLY A 361 -16.39 -3.14 24.71
CA GLY A 361 -17.09 -2.55 25.84
C GLY A 361 -17.66 -1.16 25.53
N VAL A 362 -17.42 -0.20 26.41
CA VAL A 362 -17.89 1.20 26.25
C VAL A 362 -17.23 1.91 25.05
N GLU A 363 -15.95 1.62 24.75
CA GLU A 363 -15.30 2.21 23.59
C GLU A 363 -15.99 1.83 22.28
N ARG A 364 -16.50 0.59 22.15
CA ARG A 364 -17.29 0.18 21.00
C ARG A 364 -18.55 1.04 20.84
N LEU A 365 -19.27 1.32 21.92
CA LEU A 365 -20.47 2.17 21.88
C LEU A 365 -20.12 3.61 21.44
N VAL A 366 -19.04 4.16 21.99
CA VAL A 366 -18.57 5.50 21.59
C VAL A 366 -18.16 5.50 20.12
N ARG A 367 -17.42 4.50 19.63
CA ARG A 367 -17.07 4.36 18.21
C ARG A 367 -18.30 4.39 17.33
N ASN A 368 -19.35 3.62 17.67
CA ASN A 368 -20.57 3.56 16.87
C ASN A 368 -21.26 4.92 16.78
N GLU A 369 -21.23 5.72 17.84
CA GLU A 369 -21.84 7.06 17.84
C GLU A 369 -20.96 8.12 17.12
N LEU A 370 -19.64 7.93 16.97
CA LEU A 370 -18.75 8.90 16.30
C LEU A 370 -19.16 9.22 14.86
N TRP A 371 -19.68 8.24 14.13
CA TRP A 371 -20.01 8.36 12.72
C TRP A 371 -21.53 8.34 12.45
N LYS A 372 -22.32 8.00 13.44
CA LYS A 372 -23.78 7.93 13.33
C LYS A 372 -24.36 9.28 12.90
N GLY A 373 -25.18 9.24 11.84
CA GLY A 373 -25.81 10.45 11.31
C GLY A 373 -24.86 11.47 10.66
N ARG A 374 -23.59 11.13 10.45
CA ARG A 374 -22.67 11.99 9.74
C ARG A 374 -23.06 12.12 8.26
N SER A 375 -23.17 13.36 7.75
CA SER A 375 -23.48 13.61 6.34
C SER A 375 -22.30 13.23 5.43
N GLN A 376 -22.58 12.95 4.14
CA GLN A 376 -21.53 12.66 3.14
C GLN A 376 -20.51 13.80 3.06
N ALA A 377 -20.96 15.05 3.06
CA ALA A 377 -20.06 16.21 3.06
C ALA A 377 -19.05 16.19 4.22
N ARG A 378 -19.51 15.88 5.44
CA ARG A 378 -18.61 15.76 6.60
C ARG A 378 -17.67 14.56 6.51
N PHE A 379 -18.05 13.47 5.84
CA PHE A 379 -17.13 12.38 5.54
C PHE A 379 -16.08 12.81 4.52
N HIS A 380 -16.49 13.51 3.46
CA HIS A 380 -15.57 14.01 2.44
C HIS A 380 -14.56 14.99 3.05
N ASP A 381 -15.00 15.95 3.89
CA ASP A 381 -14.11 16.88 4.58
C ASP A 381 -13.09 16.17 5.47
N ALA A 382 -13.51 15.11 6.17
CA ALA A 382 -12.62 14.31 7.01
C ALA A 382 -11.61 13.49 6.20
N LEU A 383 -11.87 13.21 4.93
CA LEU A 383 -11.01 12.44 4.02
C LEU A 383 -10.17 13.31 3.09
N GLU A 384 -10.40 14.64 3.06
CA GLU A 384 -9.69 15.55 2.16
C GLU A 384 -8.18 15.47 2.28
N TRP A 385 -7.66 15.44 3.49
CA TRP A 385 -6.23 15.34 3.74
C TRP A 385 -5.62 14.02 3.19
N LEU A 386 -6.43 12.97 3.05
CA LEU A 386 -6.01 11.65 2.58
C LEU A 386 -6.16 11.53 1.06
N TYR A 387 -7.37 11.80 0.55
CA TYR A 387 -7.75 11.55 -0.84
C TYR A 387 -7.55 12.76 -1.76
N GLY A 388 -7.38 13.98 -1.20
CA GLY A 388 -7.16 15.21 -1.97
C GLY A 388 -5.72 15.38 -2.50
N TRP A 389 -4.81 14.42 -2.24
CA TRP A 389 -3.48 14.44 -2.85
C TRP A 389 -3.58 14.18 -4.36
N ASN A 390 -2.88 14.99 -5.14
CA ASN A 390 -2.74 14.87 -6.57
C ASN A 390 -1.39 15.44 -7.05
N VAL A 391 -1.11 15.40 -8.35
CA VAL A 391 0.17 15.84 -8.91
C VAL A 391 0.41 17.34 -8.70
N ASP A 392 -0.63 18.18 -8.78
CA ASP A 392 -0.51 19.64 -8.67
C ASP A 392 -0.09 20.08 -7.27
N ASN A 393 -0.40 19.27 -6.25
CA ASN A 393 -0.05 19.57 -4.86
C ASN A 393 1.03 18.64 -4.28
N CYS A 394 1.60 17.72 -5.06
CA CYS A 394 2.51 16.68 -4.57
C CYS A 394 3.83 17.22 -4.00
N LEU A 395 4.26 18.41 -4.41
CA LEU A 395 5.46 19.08 -3.91
C LEU A 395 5.18 20.11 -2.82
N ALA A 396 3.91 20.38 -2.51
CA ALA A 396 3.55 21.29 -1.44
C ALA A 396 4.05 20.76 -0.09
N PRO A 397 4.54 21.60 0.82
CA PRO A 397 4.83 21.18 2.19
C PRO A 397 3.53 20.74 2.85
N TYR A 398 3.61 19.65 3.61
CA TYR A 398 2.46 19.06 4.30
C TYR A 398 2.23 19.70 5.66
#